data_53ca69ff7a4318fa4825667ed12fe3d3
#
_entry.id   53ca69ff7a4318fa4825667ed12fe3d3
#
_cell.length_a   1.000
_cell.length_b   1.000
_cell.length_c   1.000
_cell.angle_alpha   90.00
_cell.angle_beta   90.00
_cell.angle_gamma   90.00
#
_symmetry.space_group_name_H-M   'P 1'
#
loop_
_entity.id
_entity.type
_entity.pdbx_description
1 polymer ?
#
loop_
_entity_poly.entity_id
_entity_poly.type
_entity_poly.pdbx_seq_one_letter_code
_entity_poly.pdbx_strand_id
1 'polypeptide(L)'
;MHKVAIVILNWNGQSMLAQYLPSVMRHSRNDAAVYVADNASTDNSLAYLAQHFPHCQTIALEKNWGFAEGYNKALAQIDAEYYVLLNSDVEVTHQWLTPLIEEMDAHPDIAACQPKLLAMH
;
A
#
# COMPACT_ATOMS: atom_id res chain seq x y z
N MET A 1 1.68 -1.33 17.14
CA MET A 1 2.05 -0.34 16.11
C MET A 1 3.08 -0.93 15.16
N HIS A 2 2.94 -0.69 13.87
CA HIS A 2 3.92 -1.10 12.87
C HIS A 2 4.97 -0.01 12.69
N LYS A 3 6.19 -0.40 12.34
CA LYS A 3 7.20 0.57 11.93
C LYS A 3 6.74 1.29 10.66
N VAL A 4 6.28 0.53 9.67
CA VAL A 4 5.86 1.06 8.37
C VAL A 4 4.56 0.41 7.95
N ALA A 5 3.62 1.20 7.48
CA ALA A 5 2.43 0.72 6.79
C ALA A 5 2.52 1.13 5.32
N ILE A 6 2.52 0.14 4.44
CA ILE A 6 2.44 0.35 3.00
C ILE A 6 0.97 0.29 2.64
N VAL A 7 0.43 1.39 2.12
CA VAL A 7 -1.01 1.52 1.89
C VAL A 7 -1.26 1.70 0.40
N ILE A 8 -2.00 0.78 -0.18
CA ILE A 8 -2.39 0.79 -1.58
C ILE A 8 -3.89 1.06 -1.63
N LEU A 9 -4.29 2.10 -2.35
CA LEU A 9 -5.71 2.39 -2.55
C LEU A 9 -6.18 1.67 -3.82
N ASN A 10 -7.26 0.90 -3.70
CA ASN A 10 -7.78 0.09 -4.79
C ASN A 10 -9.24 0.43 -5.10
N TRP A 11 -9.56 0.59 -6.37
CA TRP A 11 -10.93 0.64 -6.86
C TRP A 11 -11.00 -0.09 -8.19
N ASN A 12 -11.73 -1.21 -8.20
CA ASN A 12 -11.91 -2.05 -9.39
C ASN A 12 -10.58 -2.42 -10.07
N GLY A 13 -9.54 -2.64 -9.26
CA GLY A 13 -8.19 -2.91 -9.73
C GLY A 13 -7.73 -4.34 -9.52
N GLN A 14 -8.61 -5.34 -9.58
CA GLN A 14 -8.24 -6.74 -9.35
C GLN A 14 -7.09 -7.16 -10.25
N SER A 15 -7.11 -6.81 -11.53
CA SER A 15 -6.05 -7.17 -12.47
C SER A 15 -4.72 -6.50 -12.13
N MET A 16 -4.74 -5.27 -11.67
CA MET A 16 -3.54 -4.55 -11.22
C MET A 16 -2.97 -5.17 -9.96
N LEU A 17 -3.82 -5.53 -9.01
CA LEU A 17 -3.37 -6.22 -7.79
C LEU A 17 -2.75 -7.57 -8.14
N ALA A 18 -3.34 -8.32 -9.05
CA ALA A 18 -2.79 -9.60 -9.48
C ALA A 18 -1.40 -9.46 -10.12
N GLN A 19 -1.17 -8.37 -10.83
CA GLN A 19 0.07 -8.13 -11.55
C GLN A 19 1.18 -7.56 -10.66
N TYR A 20 0.85 -6.60 -9.80
CA TYR A 20 1.85 -5.81 -9.09
C TYR A 20 1.98 -6.10 -7.60
N LEU A 21 0.92 -6.55 -6.93
CA LEU A 21 0.98 -6.82 -5.50
C LEU A 21 2.01 -7.90 -5.12
N PRO A 22 2.25 -8.95 -5.93
CA PRO A 22 3.26 -9.95 -5.58
C PRO A 22 4.65 -9.35 -5.30
N SER A 23 5.09 -8.35 -6.07
CA SER A 23 6.38 -7.72 -5.83
C SER A 23 6.42 -6.96 -4.50
N VAL A 24 5.34 -6.28 -4.15
CA VAL A 24 5.22 -5.55 -2.88
C VAL A 24 5.29 -6.53 -1.71
N MET A 25 4.54 -7.63 -1.78
CA MET A 25 4.55 -8.64 -0.70
C MET A 25 5.91 -9.32 -0.57
N ARG A 26 6.60 -9.52 -1.71
CA ARG A 26 7.89 -10.24 -1.73
C ARG A 26 9.05 -9.37 -1.23
N HIS A 27 9.06 -8.10 -1.61
CA HIS A 27 10.23 -7.22 -1.43
C HIS A 27 10.10 -6.23 -0.28
N SER A 28 9.03 -6.30 0.49
CA SER A 28 8.85 -5.41 1.62
C SER A 28 9.52 -5.98 2.88
N ARG A 29 9.91 -5.08 3.77
CA ARG A 29 10.62 -5.45 5.02
C ARG A 29 9.68 -6.20 5.96
N ASN A 30 10.29 -7.00 6.87
CA ASN A 30 9.54 -7.74 7.89
C ASN A 30 8.82 -6.83 8.89
N ASP A 31 9.32 -5.61 9.10
CA ASP A 31 8.69 -4.63 9.99
C ASP A 31 7.65 -3.76 9.29
N ALA A 32 7.34 -4.05 8.04
CA ALA A 32 6.34 -3.35 7.26
C ALA A 32 5.07 -4.20 7.14
N ALA A 33 3.92 -3.57 7.31
CA ALA A 33 2.63 -4.19 7.07
C ALA A 33 2.07 -3.66 5.76
N VAL A 34 1.51 -4.53 4.93
CA VAL A 34 0.92 -4.15 3.65
C VAL A 34 -0.60 -4.12 3.79
N TYR A 35 -1.18 -2.98 3.46
CA TYR A 35 -2.62 -2.76 3.50
C TYR A 35 -3.12 -2.42 2.10
N VAL A 36 -4.23 -3.02 1.71
CA VAL A 36 -4.99 -2.56 0.55
C VAL A 36 -6.28 -1.95 1.07
N ALA A 37 -6.47 -0.66 0.84
CA ALA A 37 -7.70 0.03 1.16
C ALA A 37 -8.59 -0.01 -0.07
N ASP A 38 -9.73 -0.67 0.04
CA ASP A 38 -10.66 -0.86 -1.06
C ASP A 38 -11.72 0.22 -1.03
N ASN A 39 -11.76 1.00 -2.09
CA ASN A 39 -12.59 2.19 -2.21
C ASN A 39 -13.99 1.85 -2.77
N ALA A 40 -14.60 0.83 -2.18
CA ALA A 40 -15.92 0.29 -2.52
C ALA A 40 -15.96 -0.27 -3.96
N SER A 41 -15.03 -1.17 -4.26
CA SER A 41 -14.97 -1.84 -5.56
C SER A 41 -16.22 -2.67 -5.84
N THR A 42 -16.60 -2.70 -7.10
CA THR A 42 -17.72 -3.52 -7.59
C THR A 42 -17.24 -4.80 -8.28
N ASP A 43 -15.93 -4.96 -8.45
CA ASP A 43 -15.34 -6.19 -8.97
C ASP A 43 -15.06 -7.19 -7.82
N ASN A 44 -14.27 -8.23 -8.07
CA ASN A 44 -13.94 -9.25 -7.08
C ASN A 44 -12.62 -8.96 -6.33
N SER A 45 -12.19 -7.70 -6.23
CA SER A 45 -10.92 -7.32 -5.62
C SER A 45 -10.77 -7.87 -4.20
N LEU A 46 -11.76 -7.66 -3.34
CA LEU A 46 -11.68 -8.11 -1.94
C LEU A 46 -11.63 -9.63 -1.83
N ALA A 47 -12.46 -10.33 -2.59
CA ALA A 47 -12.46 -11.80 -2.60
C ALA A 47 -11.13 -12.34 -3.12
N TYR A 48 -10.57 -11.72 -4.16
CA TYR A 48 -9.27 -12.08 -4.71
C TYR A 48 -8.17 -11.93 -3.67
N LEU A 49 -8.14 -10.82 -2.93
CA LEU A 49 -7.14 -10.57 -1.90
C LEU A 49 -7.23 -11.60 -0.77
N ALA A 50 -8.45 -11.93 -0.33
CA ALA A 50 -8.65 -12.90 0.74
C ALA A 50 -8.14 -14.29 0.33
N GLN A 51 -8.30 -14.64 -0.95
CA GLN A 51 -7.92 -15.95 -1.46
C GLN A 51 -6.41 -16.05 -1.75
N HIS A 52 -5.83 -15.03 -2.37
CA HIS A 52 -4.47 -15.09 -2.89
C HIS A 52 -3.43 -14.37 -2.03
N PHE A 53 -3.85 -13.43 -1.20
CA PHE A 53 -2.94 -12.64 -0.35
C PHE A 53 -3.47 -12.57 1.08
N PRO A 54 -3.53 -13.71 1.77
CA PRO A 54 -4.12 -13.75 3.13
C PRO A 54 -3.30 -12.97 4.16
N HIS A 55 -2.02 -12.68 3.88
CA HIS A 55 -1.17 -11.89 4.77
C HIS A 55 -1.27 -10.38 4.52
N CYS A 56 -1.90 -9.98 3.42
CA CYS A 56 -2.18 -8.58 3.14
C CYS A 56 -3.43 -8.17 3.92
N GLN A 57 -3.34 -7.07 4.66
CA GLN A 57 -4.50 -6.57 5.38
C GLN A 57 -5.37 -5.74 4.47
N THR A 58 -6.68 -5.84 4.63
CA THR A 58 -7.62 -5.11 3.79
C THR A 58 -8.48 -4.19 4.64
N ILE A 59 -8.77 -3.01 4.09
CA ILE A 59 -9.69 -2.04 4.68
C ILE A 59 -10.77 -1.78 3.65
N ALA A 60 -12.02 -2.17 3.97
CA ALA A 60 -13.14 -1.93 3.07
C ALA A 60 -13.78 -0.59 3.44
N LEU A 61 -13.65 0.39 2.55
CA LEU A 61 -14.28 1.70 2.72
C LEU A 61 -15.74 1.64 2.31
N GLU A 62 -16.58 2.47 2.93
CA GLU A 62 -18.04 2.42 2.72
C GLU A 62 -18.45 2.83 1.31
N LYS A 63 -17.67 3.69 0.67
CA LYS A 63 -17.96 4.17 -0.68
C LYS A 63 -16.65 4.61 -1.35
N ASN A 64 -16.72 4.93 -2.63
CA ASN A 64 -15.58 5.49 -3.34
C ASN A 64 -15.43 6.97 -2.97
N TRP A 65 -14.46 7.26 -2.10
CA TRP A 65 -14.16 8.59 -1.61
C TRP A 65 -13.25 9.39 -2.55
N GLY A 66 -12.80 8.79 -3.66
CA GLY A 66 -11.78 9.37 -4.50
C GLY A 66 -10.37 9.08 -3.95
N PHE A 67 -9.37 9.68 -4.57
CA PHE A 67 -7.98 9.36 -4.28
C PHE A 67 -7.53 9.89 -2.91
N ALA A 68 -7.59 11.22 -2.73
CA ALA A 68 -7.05 11.83 -1.51
C ALA A 68 -7.87 11.46 -0.27
N GLU A 69 -9.19 11.55 -0.36
CA GLU A 69 -10.09 11.24 0.75
C GLU A 69 -10.04 9.74 1.08
N GLY A 70 -9.92 8.88 0.05
CA GLY A 70 -9.77 7.45 0.26
C GLY A 70 -8.53 7.11 1.09
N TYR A 71 -7.39 7.70 0.78
CA TYR A 71 -6.20 7.52 1.59
C TYR A 71 -6.39 8.07 3.01
N ASN A 72 -6.97 9.25 3.15
CA ASN A 72 -7.21 9.82 4.47
C ASN A 72 -8.09 8.92 5.34
N LYS A 73 -9.14 8.35 4.78
CA LYS A 73 -10.02 7.41 5.49
C LYS A 73 -9.28 6.14 5.89
N ALA A 74 -8.43 5.62 5.00
CA ALA A 74 -7.65 4.41 5.28
C ALA A 74 -6.61 4.68 6.36
N LEU A 75 -5.84 5.74 6.24
CA LEU A 75 -4.78 6.06 7.20
C LEU A 75 -5.31 6.29 8.60
N ALA A 76 -6.53 6.80 8.73
CA ALA A 76 -7.17 7.00 10.04
C ALA A 76 -7.39 5.68 10.80
N GLN A 77 -7.37 4.54 10.11
CA GLN A 77 -7.59 3.22 10.69
C GLN A 77 -6.28 2.45 10.94
N ILE A 78 -5.13 3.04 10.61
CA ILE A 78 -3.84 2.35 10.67
C ILE A 78 -2.92 3.06 11.65
N ASP A 79 -2.31 2.30 12.56
CA ASP A 79 -1.34 2.82 13.53
C ASP A 79 0.07 2.37 13.10
N ALA A 80 0.86 3.32 12.62
CA ALA A 80 2.23 3.05 12.18
C ALA A 80 3.10 4.29 12.39
N GLU A 81 4.41 4.08 12.50
CA GLU A 81 5.36 5.19 12.61
C GLU A 81 5.47 5.93 11.27
N TYR A 82 5.52 5.17 10.17
CA TYR A 82 5.58 5.74 8.82
C TYR A 82 4.51 5.14 7.93
N TYR A 83 4.00 5.94 7.00
CA TYR A 83 3.06 5.49 5.98
C TYR A 83 3.69 5.68 4.60
N VAL A 84 3.64 4.64 3.78
CA VAL A 84 4.06 4.70 2.38
C VAL A 84 2.83 4.51 1.52
N LEU A 85 2.45 5.56 0.77
CA LEU A 85 1.32 5.51 -0.14
C LEU A 85 1.82 5.02 -1.49
N LEU A 86 1.29 3.90 -1.95
CA LEU A 86 1.77 3.25 -3.15
C LEU A 86 0.60 3.03 -4.11
N ASN A 87 0.78 3.38 -5.37
CA ASN A 87 -0.24 3.13 -6.39
C ASN A 87 -0.34 1.63 -6.67
N SER A 88 -1.54 1.18 -7.06
CA SER A 88 -1.80 -0.24 -7.33
C SER A 88 -1.11 -0.77 -8.59
N ASP A 89 -0.62 0.12 -9.46
CA ASP A 89 0.02 -0.21 -10.73
C ASP A 89 1.54 -0.09 -10.69
N VAL A 90 2.14 -0.26 -9.52
CA VAL A 90 3.59 -0.11 -9.33
C VAL A 90 4.20 -1.45 -8.96
N GLU A 91 5.24 -1.85 -9.69
CA GLU A 91 6.10 -2.96 -9.32
C GLU A 91 7.30 -2.43 -8.55
N VAL A 92 7.61 -3.06 -7.41
CA VAL A 92 8.74 -2.67 -6.59
C VAL A 92 9.87 -3.69 -6.71
N THR A 93 11.10 -3.23 -6.49
CA THR A 93 12.28 -4.07 -6.59
C THR A 93 12.77 -4.47 -5.21
N HIS A 94 13.76 -5.37 -5.17
CA HIS A 94 14.38 -5.83 -3.93
C HIS A 94 14.91 -4.64 -3.13
N GLN A 95 14.63 -4.63 -1.82
CA GLN A 95 15.08 -3.61 -0.88
C GLN A 95 14.64 -2.18 -1.24
N TRP A 96 13.50 -2.04 -1.92
CA TRP A 96 13.00 -0.72 -2.32
C TRP A 96 12.66 0.17 -1.11
N LEU A 97 12.25 -0.44 -0.01
CA LEU A 97 11.74 0.27 1.15
C LEU A 97 12.84 0.75 2.09
N THR A 98 13.94 0.02 2.18
CA THR A 98 15.00 0.31 3.15
C THR A 98 15.59 1.72 3.01
N PRO A 99 15.94 2.21 1.81
CA PRO A 99 16.44 3.58 1.67
C PRO A 99 15.44 4.63 2.11
N LEU A 100 14.14 4.39 1.88
CA LEU A 100 13.09 5.33 2.31
C LEU A 100 13.03 5.41 3.82
N ILE A 101 13.10 4.28 4.51
CA ILE A 101 13.04 4.23 5.97
C ILE A 101 14.28 4.89 6.57
N GLU A 102 15.45 4.64 6.00
CA GLU A 102 16.69 5.25 6.46
C GLU A 102 16.65 6.77 6.30
N GLU A 103 16.09 7.26 5.19
CA GLU A 103 15.93 8.69 4.94
C GLU A 103 14.99 9.32 5.96
N MET A 104 13.86 8.67 6.24
CA MET A 104 12.89 9.16 7.22
C MET A 104 13.47 9.17 8.64
N ASP A 105 14.22 8.14 8.99
CA ASP A 105 14.86 8.05 10.32
C ASP A 105 15.97 9.09 10.48
N ALA A 106 16.73 9.38 9.40
CA ALA A 106 17.81 10.36 9.41
C ALA A 106 17.31 11.81 9.43
N HIS A 107 16.12 12.03 8.91
CA HIS A 107 15.53 13.37 8.74
C HIS A 107 14.11 13.39 9.32
N PRO A 108 13.95 13.41 10.65
CA PRO A 108 12.63 13.30 11.27
C PRO A 108 11.71 14.49 10.98
N ASP A 109 12.23 15.57 10.39
CA ASP A 109 11.45 16.72 9.94
C ASP A 109 10.79 16.48 8.58
N ILE A 110 11.13 15.41 7.86
CA ILE A 110 10.49 15.07 6.59
C ILE A 110 9.12 14.47 6.88
N ALA A 111 8.07 15.11 6.34
CA ALA A 111 6.70 14.66 6.54
C ALA A 111 6.31 13.52 5.60
N ALA A 112 6.89 13.44 4.42
CA ALA A 112 6.57 12.42 3.43
C ALA A 112 7.76 12.15 2.52
N CYS A 113 7.85 10.92 2.03
CA CYS A 113 8.88 10.48 1.11
C CYS A 113 8.23 9.57 0.07
N GLN A 114 8.64 9.68 -1.19
CA GLN A 114 8.10 8.84 -2.26
C GLN A 114 9.21 7.98 -2.85
N PRO A 115 8.92 6.70 -3.11
CA PRO A 115 9.86 5.86 -3.84
C PRO A 115 9.97 6.31 -5.29
N LYS A 116 11.09 5.99 -5.93
CA LYS A 116 11.23 6.18 -7.36
C LYS A 116 10.33 5.17 -8.06
N LEU A 117 9.32 5.67 -8.75
CA LEU A 117 8.34 4.83 -9.42
C LEU A 117 8.84 4.49 -10.83
N LEU A 118 8.77 3.19 -11.18
CA LEU A 118 9.05 2.71 -12.52
C LEU A 118 7.73 2.35 -13.18
N ALA A 119 7.42 3.02 -14.28
CA ALA A 119 6.22 2.72 -15.03
C ALA A 119 6.43 1.40 -15.77
N MET A 120 5.55 0.43 -15.53
CA MET A 120 5.57 -0.87 -16.21
C MET A 120 4.54 -0.85 -17.32
N HIS A 121 4.97 -1.10 -18.54
CA HIS A 121 4.11 -1.09 -19.72
C HIS A 121 3.92 -2.48 -20.31
#